data_c743628a484fb39716721d30e6862ebe
#
_entry.id   c743628a484fb39716721d30e6862ebe
#
_cell.length_a   1.000
_cell.length_b   1.000
_cell.length_c   1.000
_cell.angle_alpha   90.00
_cell.angle_beta   90.00
_cell.angle_gamma   90.00
#
_symmetry.space_group_name_H-M   'P 1'
#
loop_
_entity.id
_entity.type
_entity.pdbx_description
1 polymer ?
#
loop_
_entity_poly.entity_id
_entity_poly.type
_entity_poly.pdbx_seq_one_letter_code
_entity_poly.pdbx_strand_id
1 'polypeptide(L)'
;MSPSRSFTSRATRAFTLIEILVVMGIMAVVATIVGVGLSRGGEGAALTAGQSLLVSQLNAARAQAALGASRSALVVAADASDLTRDHRFLVVAIEAAGIWRAVSDGTTLPNSVLVRGLAEGSTLLSQTLAVALDPGDTTTTCSAVIFEAEGRISTAGGGAIWLSVGIRDEDGWSFSPDAPSRGISMSRYGAITPLDDWEGVF
;
A
#
# COMPACT_ATOMS: atom_id res chain seq x y z
N MET A 1 -37.42 68.23 -32.32
CA MET A 1 -35.95 68.14 -32.05
C MET A 1 -35.71 66.78 -31.34
N SER A 2 -35.22 65.77 -32.09
CA SER A 2 -34.86 64.44 -31.53
C SER A 2 -33.35 64.42 -31.35
N PRO A 3 -32.88 63.97 -30.17
CA PRO A 3 -31.46 63.80 -29.92
C PRO A 3 -30.95 62.49 -30.56
N SER A 4 -29.98 62.56 -31.46
CA SER A 4 -29.25 61.45 -32.05
C SER A 4 -28.30 60.85 -31.00
N ARG A 5 -28.55 59.58 -30.60
CA ARG A 5 -27.62 58.83 -29.77
C ARG A 5 -26.47 58.29 -30.65
N SER A 6 -25.27 58.80 -30.43
CA SER A 6 -24.05 58.24 -31.02
C SER A 6 -23.67 56.97 -30.26
N PHE A 7 -23.72 55.83 -30.94
CA PHE A 7 -23.16 54.59 -30.44
C PHE A 7 -21.63 54.61 -30.63
N THR A 8 -20.88 54.72 -29.54
CA THR A 8 -19.45 54.50 -29.54
C THR A 8 -19.17 53.00 -29.72
N SER A 9 -18.72 52.63 -30.92
CA SER A 9 -18.25 51.27 -31.21
C SER A 9 -16.99 51.00 -30.36
N ARG A 10 -17.09 50.14 -29.37
CA ARG A 10 -15.93 49.58 -28.67
C ARG A 10 -15.19 48.68 -29.67
N ALA A 11 -13.98 49.06 -30.06
CA ALA A 11 -13.09 48.20 -30.82
C ALA A 11 -12.76 46.95 -30.00
N THR A 12 -13.34 45.82 -30.37
CA THR A 12 -12.94 44.50 -29.84
C THR A 12 -11.58 44.15 -30.40
N ARG A 13 -10.55 44.13 -29.55
CA ARG A 13 -9.23 43.64 -29.94
C ARG A 13 -9.38 42.15 -30.26
N ALA A 14 -9.17 41.78 -31.51
CA ALA A 14 -9.08 40.39 -31.93
C ALA A 14 -7.68 39.85 -31.58
N PHE A 15 -7.64 38.63 -30.99
CA PHE A 15 -6.38 37.98 -30.75
C PHE A 15 -5.61 37.67 -32.01
N THR A 16 -4.31 37.85 -31.97
CA THR A 16 -3.43 37.50 -33.11
C THR A 16 -3.18 35.99 -33.12
N LEU A 17 -2.98 35.42 -34.30
CA LEU A 17 -2.70 33.99 -34.45
C LEU A 17 -1.44 33.60 -33.70
N ILE A 18 -0.43 34.48 -33.63
CA ILE A 18 0.82 34.24 -32.89
C ILE A 18 0.58 34.21 -31.36
N GLU A 19 -0.33 35.05 -30.86
CA GLU A 19 -0.67 35.07 -29.42
C GLU A 19 -1.32 33.76 -28.97
N ILE A 20 -2.21 33.20 -29.77
CA ILE A 20 -2.81 31.88 -29.52
C ILE A 20 -1.73 30.79 -29.58
N LEU A 21 -0.81 30.85 -30.54
CA LEU A 21 0.25 29.84 -30.69
C LEU A 21 1.22 29.84 -29.51
N VAL A 22 1.58 31.04 -29.01
CA VAL A 22 2.44 31.18 -27.82
C VAL A 22 1.73 30.65 -26.56
N VAL A 23 0.45 30.98 -26.38
CA VAL A 23 -0.33 30.50 -25.25
C VAL A 23 -0.44 28.95 -25.26
N MET A 24 -0.73 28.36 -26.44
CA MET A 24 -0.75 26.90 -26.58
C MET A 24 0.61 26.27 -26.29
N GLY A 25 1.70 26.90 -26.71
CA GLY A 25 3.06 26.42 -26.40
C GLY A 25 3.36 26.41 -24.90
N ILE A 26 3.00 27.50 -24.20
CA ILE A 26 3.17 27.59 -22.75
C ILE A 26 2.29 26.56 -22.04
N MET A 27 1.03 26.41 -22.46
CA MET A 27 0.12 25.40 -21.86
C MET A 27 0.63 23.97 -22.05
N ALA A 28 1.20 23.63 -23.20
CA ALA A 28 1.79 22.32 -23.46
C ALA A 28 2.96 22.02 -22.51
N VAL A 29 3.85 23.00 -22.29
CA VAL A 29 4.97 22.86 -21.35
C VAL A 29 4.48 22.69 -19.91
N VAL A 30 3.52 23.52 -19.47
CA VAL A 30 2.95 23.42 -18.12
C VAL A 30 2.24 22.09 -17.92
N ALA A 31 1.45 21.64 -18.89
CA ALA A 31 0.75 20.34 -18.82
C ALA A 31 1.73 19.16 -18.67
N THR A 32 2.88 19.22 -19.35
CA THR A 32 3.91 18.18 -19.24
C THR A 32 4.52 18.12 -17.83
N ILE A 33 4.84 19.27 -17.24
CA ILE A 33 5.42 19.36 -15.89
C ILE A 33 4.42 18.84 -14.83
N VAL A 34 3.15 19.25 -14.95
CA VAL A 34 2.08 18.82 -14.02
C VAL A 34 1.82 17.32 -14.18
N GLY A 35 1.81 16.79 -15.39
CA GLY A 35 1.58 15.36 -15.65
C GLY A 35 2.63 14.48 -14.99
N VAL A 36 3.92 14.83 -15.08
CA VAL A 36 5.02 14.08 -14.43
C VAL A 36 4.97 14.20 -12.90
N GLY A 37 4.61 15.40 -12.39
CA GLY A 37 4.53 15.63 -10.94
C GLY A 37 3.40 14.83 -10.26
N LEU A 38 2.26 14.68 -10.92
CA LEU A 38 1.10 13.94 -10.38
C LEU A 38 1.32 12.42 -10.35
N SER A 39 2.00 11.85 -11.35
CA SER A 39 2.23 10.40 -11.39
C SER A 39 3.17 9.93 -10.26
N ARG A 40 4.23 10.67 -9.96
CA ARG A 40 5.18 10.32 -8.88
C ARG A 40 4.63 10.60 -7.47
N GLY A 41 3.80 11.65 -7.31
CA GLY A 41 3.18 11.98 -6.03
C GLY A 41 2.15 10.93 -5.56
N GLY A 42 1.48 10.27 -6.48
CA GLY A 42 0.49 9.23 -6.18
C GLY A 42 1.09 7.97 -5.53
N GLU A 43 2.24 7.52 -5.99
CA GLU A 43 2.91 6.32 -5.46
C GLU A 43 3.40 6.51 -4.02
N GLY A 44 4.02 7.65 -3.72
CA GLY A 44 4.47 7.97 -2.37
C GLY A 44 3.30 8.08 -1.36
N ALA A 45 2.19 8.68 -1.77
CA ALA A 45 0.98 8.76 -0.96
C ALA A 45 0.35 7.37 -0.75
N ALA A 46 0.32 6.52 -1.77
CA ALA A 46 -0.18 5.15 -1.69
C ALA A 46 0.68 4.29 -0.74
N LEU A 47 2.02 4.41 -0.81
CA LEU A 47 2.93 3.72 0.10
C LEU A 47 2.74 4.18 1.56
N THR A 48 2.58 5.48 1.79
CA THR A 48 2.32 6.01 3.14
C THR A 48 0.98 5.49 3.69
N ALA A 49 -0.06 5.47 2.87
CA ALA A 49 -1.35 4.90 3.25
C ALA A 49 -1.24 3.39 3.52
N GLY A 50 -0.51 2.65 2.66
CA GLY A 50 -0.24 1.22 2.85
C GLY A 50 0.52 0.93 4.14
N GLN A 51 1.55 1.73 4.46
CA GLN A 51 2.30 1.61 5.72
C GLN A 51 1.40 1.84 6.94
N SER A 52 0.54 2.85 6.90
CA SER A 52 -0.41 3.13 7.98
C SER A 52 -1.43 2.00 8.17
N LEU A 53 -1.92 1.42 7.08
CA LEU A 53 -2.81 0.25 7.12
C LEU A 53 -2.09 -0.97 7.71
N LEU A 54 -0.86 -1.24 7.29
CA LEU A 54 -0.06 -2.35 7.81
C LEU A 54 0.15 -2.21 9.32
N VAL A 55 0.54 -1.01 9.80
CA VAL A 55 0.70 -0.73 11.23
C VAL A 55 -0.62 -0.93 12.00
N SER A 56 -1.73 -0.47 11.44
CA SER A 56 -3.06 -0.65 12.04
C SER A 56 -3.42 -2.13 12.18
N GLN A 57 -3.21 -2.93 11.14
CA GLN A 57 -3.52 -4.36 11.14
C GLN A 57 -2.60 -5.16 12.09
N LEU A 58 -1.31 -4.80 12.17
CA LEU A 58 -0.40 -5.39 13.15
C LEU A 58 -0.81 -5.09 14.59
N ASN A 59 -1.20 -3.84 14.86
CA ASN A 59 -1.70 -3.48 16.20
C ASN A 59 -3.02 -4.20 16.51
N ALA A 60 -3.91 -4.37 15.54
CA ALA A 60 -5.16 -5.13 15.71
C ALA A 60 -4.87 -6.61 16.00
N ALA A 61 -3.96 -7.24 15.26
CA ALA A 61 -3.56 -8.62 15.52
C ALA A 61 -2.96 -8.78 16.93
N ARG A 62 -2.04 -7.89 17.31
CA ARG A 62 -1.43 -7.88 18.63
C ARG A 62 -2.46 -7.70 19.75
N ALA A 63 -3.39 -6.77 19.59
CA ALA A 63 -4.46 -6.55 20.55
C ALA A 63 -5.38 -7.76 20.67
N GLN A 64 -5.69 -8.42 19.56
CA GLN A 64 -6.49 -9.63 19.54
C GLN A 64 -5.82 -10.78 20.32
N ALA A 65 -4.49 -10.94 20.18
CA ALA A 65 -3.73 -11.91 20.96
C ALA A 65 -3.84 -11.63 22.47
N ALA A 66 -3.59 -10.39 22.86
CA ALA A 66 -3.59 -9.99 24.27
C ALA A 66 -4.99 -10.07 24.91
N LEU A 67 -6.04 -9.68 24.17
CA LEU A 67 -7.42 -9.71 24.68
C LEU A 67 -8.00 -11.13 24.72
N GLY A 68 -7.69 -11.95 23.70
CA GLY A 68 -8.20 -13.30 23.56
C GLY A 68 -7.43 -14.35 24.37
N ALA A 69 -6.28 -13.97 24.98
CA ALA A 69 -5.34 -14.90 25.61
C ALA A 69 -5.03 -16.13 24.71
N SER A 70 -4.99 -15.90 23.41
CA SER A 70 -4.75 -16.90 22.37
C SER A 70 -3.77 -16.35 21.34
N ARG A 71 -3.16 -17.23 20.55
CA ARG A 71 -2.30 -16.78 19.46
C ARG A 71 -3.13 -16.11 18.37
N SER A 72 -2.62 -15.02 17.86
CA SER A 72 -3.18 -14.36 16.69
C SER A 72 -2.10 -14.12 15.63
N ALA A 73 -2.51 -13.81 14.42
CA ALA A 73 -1.58 -13.52 13.33
C ALA A 73 -2.10 -12.39 12.45
N LEU A 74 -1.20 -11.55 11.97
CA LEU A 74 -1.43 -10.81 10.74
C LEU A 74 -1.03 -11.73 9.58
N VAL A 75 -1.97 -11.95 8.70
CA VAL A 75 -1.82 -12.82 7.53
C VAL A 75 -1.79 -11.96 6.27
N VAL A 76 -0.84 -12.24 5.39
CA VAL A 76 -0.73 -11.65 4.06
C VAL A 76 -1.06 -12.73 3.05
N ALA A 77 -2.08 -12.53 2.26
CA ALA A 77 -2.44 -13.48 1.21
C ALA A 77 -1.31 -13.60 0.18
N ALA A 78 -0.93 -14.80 -0.15
CA ALA A 78 0.04 -15.12 -1.18
C ALA A 78 -0.62 -16.15 -2.13
N ASP A 79 -1.64 -15.71 -2.87
CA ASP A 79 -2.42 -16.55 -3.77
C ASP A 79 -2.29 -16.02 -5.20
N ALA A 80 -1.43 -16.65 -5.96
CA ALA A 80 -1.20 -16.32 -7.36
C ALA A 80 -2.45 -16.49 -8.26
N SER A 81 -3.48 -17.19 -7.80
CA SER A 81 -4.74 -17.36 -8.54
C SER A 81 -5.68 -16.16 -8.37
N ASP A 82 -5.61 -15.43 -7.26
CA ASP A 82 -6.38 -14.20 -7.02
C ASP A 82 -5.47 -12.97 -7.01
N LEU A 83 -5.33 -12.38 -8.19
CA LEU A 83 -4.47 -11.20 -8.43
C LEU A 83 -4.86 -9.96 -7.64
N THR A 84 -6.10 -9.88 -7.17
CA THR A 84 -6.61 -8.74 -6.41
C THR A 84 -6.17 -8.80 -4.95
N ARG A 85 -5.94 -10.00 -4.44
CA ARG A 85 -5.55 -10.28 -3.05
C ARG A 85 -4.07 -10.58 -2.90
N ASP A 86 -3.44 -11.15 -3.93
CA ASP A 86 -2.05 -11.61 -3.89
C ASP A 86 -1.09 -10.50 -3.48
N HIS A 87 -0.35 -10.72 -2.37
CA HIS A 87 0.57 -9.78 -1.72
C HIS A 87 -0.03 -8.42 -1.30
N ARG A 88 -1.37 -8.30 -1.30
CA ARG A 88 -2.07 -7.04 -1.00
C ARG A 88 -3.14 -7.17 0.06
N PHE A 89 -3.70 -8.35 0.25
CA PHE A 89 -4.78 -8.57 1.21
C PHE A 89 -4.20 -8.93 2.57
N LEU A 90 -4.57 -8.15 3.57
CA LEU A 90 -4.17 -8.27 4.96
C LEU A 90 -5.38 -8.69 5.79
N VAL A 91 -5.25 -9.73 6.58
CA VAL A 91 -6.33 -10.18 7.46
C VAL A 91 -5.77 -10.58 8.82
N VAL A 92 -6.54 -10.33 9.88
CA VAL A 92 -6.23 -10.81 11.23
C VAL A 92 -6.87 -12.15 11.42
N ALA A 93 -6.07 -13.14 11.85
CA ALA A 93 -6.53 -14.48 12.17
C ALA A 93 -6.21 -14.83 13.63
N ILE A 94 -7.00 -15.72 14.24
CA ILE A 94 -6.75 -16.30 15.55
C ILE A 94 -6.61 -17.81 15.43
N GLU A 95 -5.83 -18.39 16.34
CA GLU A 95 -5.72 -19.82 16.50
C GLU A 95 -6.78 -20.33 17.50
N ALA A 96 -7.66 -21.20 17.02
CA ALA A 96 -8.65 -21.87 17.85
C ALA A 96 -8.58 -23.38 17.61
N ALA A 97 -8.27 -24.13 18.64
CA ALA A 97 -8.11 -25.61 18.60
C ALA A 97 -7.10 -26.08 17.50
N GLY A 98 -6.01 -25.34 17.32
CA GLY A 98 -4.97 -25.64 16.31
C GLY A 98 -5.35 -25.26 14.88
N ILE A 99 -6.48 -24.58 14.68
CA ILE A 99 -6.93 -24.11 13.36
C ILE A 99 -6.92 -22.58 13.33
N TRP A 100 -6.33 -22.02 12.29
CA TRP A 100 -6.32 -20.57 12.06
C TRP A 100 -7.58 -20.13 11.33
N ARG A 101 -8.24 -19.11 11.88
CA ARG A 101 -9.47 -18.55 11.31
C ARG A 101 -9.37 -17.04 11.25
N ALA A 102 -9.75 -16.47 10.11
CA ALA A 102 -9.90 -15.03 9.98
C ALA A 102 -10.99 -14.51 10.93
N VAL A 103 -10.71 -13.40 11.61
CA VAL A 103 -11.63 -12.72 12.55
C VAL A 103 -11.97 -11.30 12.11
N SER A 104 -11.46 -10.88 10.98
CA SER A 104 -11.79 -9.59 10.34
C SER A 104 -12.09 -9.82 8.87
N ASP A 105 -12.82 -8.89 8.26
CA ASP A 105 -13.10 -8.91 6.82
C ASP A 105 -11.85 -8.66 5.96
N GLY A 106 -10.71 -8.39 6.62
CA GLY A 106 -9.47 -8.07 5.94
C GLY A 106 -9.46 -6.68 5.32
N THR A 107 -8.33 -6.30 4.79
CA THR A 107 -8.11 -4.99 4.15
C THR A 107 -7.15 -5.15 2.98
N THR A 108 -7.48 -4.55 1.84
CA THR A 108 -6.60 -4.55 0.68
C THR A 108 -5.76 -3.29 0.68
N LEU A 109 -4.46 -3.43 0.43
CA LEU A 109 -3.54 -2.31 0.26
C LEU A 109 -3.94 -1.46 -0.96
N PRO A 110 -3.59 -0.16 -0.99
CA PRO A 110 -3.81 0.71 -2.14
C PRO A 110 -3.26 0.11 -3.43
N ASN A 111 -3.83 0.53 -4.57
CA ASN A 111 -3.40 0.04 -5.88
C ASN A 111 -1.89 0.23 -6.07
N SER A 112 -1.26 -0.75 -6.69
CA SER A 112 0.18 -0.83 -6.94
C SER A 112 1.07 -1.06 -5.71
N VAL A 113 0.55 -1.01 -4.48
CA VAL A 113 1.32 -1.29 -3.26
C VAL A 113 1.20 -2.77 -2.91
N LEU A 114 2.35 -3.39 -2.72
CA LEU A 114 2.49 -4.82 -2.41
C LEU A 114 3.37 -5.01 -1.18
N VAL A 115 3.09 -6.05 -0.43
CA VAL A 115 3.98 -6.54 0.60
C VAL A 115 5.09 -7.36 -0.07
N ARG A 116 6.35 -7.02 0.18
CA ARG A 116 7.49 -7.84 -0.24
C ARG A 116 7.53 -9.14 0.58
N GLY A 117 7.86 -10.25 -0.06
CA GLY A 117 8.01 -11.53 0.60
C GLY A 117 9.29 -11.64 1.45
N LEU A 118 9.52 -12.83 2.00
CA LEU A 118 10.72 -13.13 2.78
C LEU A 118 12.00 -13.00 1.93
N ALA A 119 11.96 -13.49 0.70
CA ALA A 119 13.10 -13.41 -0.23
C ALA A 119 13.47 -11.96 -0.59
N GLU A 120 12.50 -11.06 -0.54
CA GLU A 120 12.65 -9.63 -0.84
C GLU A 120 12.85 -8.79 0.44
N GLY A 121 13.24 -9.43 1.57
CA GLY A 121 13.67 -8.75 2.79
C GLY A 121 12.63 -8.57 3.89
N SER A 122 11.38 -9.05 3.73
CA SER A 122 10.37 -9.01 4.80
C SER A 122 10.58 -10.14 5.81
N THR A 123 11.55 -10.00 6.67
CA THR A 123 12.00 -11.04 7.62
C THR A 123 10.95 -11.44 8.66
N LEU A 124 9.97 -10.57 8.96
CA LEU A 124 8.84 -10.90 9.84
C LEU A 124 7.87 -11.89 9.20
N LEU A 125 7.82 -11.98 7.88
CA LEU A 125 6.95 -12.89 7.12
C LEU A 125 7.61 -14.27 6.89
N SER A 126 8.40 -14.73 7.84
CA SER A 126 9.13 -16.01 7.75
C SER A 126 8.26 -17.24 8.04
N GLN A 127 7.05 -17.05 8.54
CA GLN A 127 6.13 -18.13 8.85
C GLN A 127 4.99 -18.19 7.83
N THR A 128 4.55 -19.42 7.54
CA THR A 128 3.39 -19.65 6.66
C THR A 128 2.28 -20.33 7.45
N LEU A 129 1.05 -19.92 7.19
CA LEU A 129 -0.15 -20.48 7.82
C LEU A 129 -1.16 -20.89 6.76
N ALA A 130 -1.85 -21.99 7.01
CA ALA A 130 -3.04 -22.37 6.25
C ALA A 130 -4.27 -21.72 6.89
N VAL A 131 -4.86 -20.74 6.22
CA VAL A 131 -5.99 -19.94 6.73
C VAL A 131 -7.11 -19.94 5.72
N ALA A 132 -8.35 -20.14 6.17
CA ALA A 132 -9.54 -19.84 5.38
C ALA A 132 -9.74 -18.31 5.40
N LEU A 133 -9.57 -17.65 4.25
CA LEU A 133 -9.67 -16.19 4.13
C LEU A 133 -11.12 -15.73 4.17
N ASP A 134 -12.03 -16.51 3.60
CA ASP A 134 -13.47 -16.28 3.62
C ASP A 134 -14.21 -17.49 4.25
N PRO A 135 -15.39 -17.27 4.87
CA PRO A 135 -16.19 -18.36 5.44
C PRO A 135 -16.62 -19.36 4.36
N GLY A 136 -16.20 -20.61 4.49
CA GLY A 136 -16.53 -21.67 3.53
C GLY A 136 -15.50 -21.93 2.45
N ASP A 137 -14.46 -21.13 2.37
CA ASP A 137 -13.36 -21.34 1.44
C ASP A 137 -12.41 -22.47 1.91
N THR A 138 -11.70 -23.03 0.92
CA THR A 138 -10.54 -23.87 1.20
C THR A 138 -9.43 -23.05 1.82
N THR A 139 -8.65 -23.66 2.73
CA THR A 139 -7.52 -22.98 3.34
C THR A 139 -6.45 -22.66 2.30
N THR A 140 -5.99 -21.42 2.30
CA THR A 140 -4.88 -20.93 1.46
C THR A 140 -3.63 -20.79 2.31
N THR A 141 -2.47 -21.15 1.77
CA THR A 141 -1.19 -20.93 2.44
C THR A 141 -0.78 -19.48 2.28
N CYS A 142 -0.62 -18.79 3.41
CA CYS A 142 -0.34 -17.36 3.47
C CYS A 142 0.90 -17.09 4.32
N SER A 143 1.61 -16.00 4.02
CA SER A 143 2.69 -15.51 4.89
C SER A 143 2.10 -14.82 6.12
N ALA A 144 2.74 -14.96 7.29
CA ALA A 144 2.17 -14.46 8.52
C ALA A 144 3.20 -13.92 9.53
N VAL A 145 2.74 -12.95 10.32
CA VAL A 145 3.38 -12.52 11.57
C VAL A 145 2.54 -13.01 12.73
N ILE A 146 3.08 -13.90 13.54
CA ILE A 146 2.35 -14.53 14.64
C ILE A 146 2.67 -13.83 15.96
N PHE A 147 1.62 -13.54 16.73
CA PHE A 147 1.66 -12.99 18.08
C PHE A 147 1.25 -14.04 19.08
N GLU A 148 2.05 -14.22 20.11
CA GLU A 148 1.70 -15.04 21.28
C GLU A 148 0.67 -14.32 22.17
N ALA A 149 0.03 -15.04 23.08
CA ALA A 149 -1.03 -14.52 23.95
C ALA A 149 -0.64 -13.27 24.77
N GLU A 150 0.66 -13.03 24.99
CA GLU A 150 1.17 -11.84 25.66
C GLU A 150 1.43 -10.67 24.70
N GLY A 151 1.07 -10.81 23.41
CA GLY A 151 1.29 -9.80 22.37
C GLY A 151 2.75 -9.64 21.94
N ARG A 152 3.60 -10.63 22.24
CA ARG A 152 4.96 -10.75 21.71
C ARG A 152 4.92 -11.48 20.37
N ILE A 153 5.84 -11.14 19.46
CA ILE A 153 5.96 -11.88 18.20
C ILE A 153 6.64 -13.24 18.45
N SER A 154 6.15 -14.25 17.74
CA SER A 154 6.72 -15.60 17.79
C SER A 154 8.10 -15.70 17.17
N THR A 155 8.44 -14.78 16.24
CA THR A 155 9.74 -14.75 15.58
C THR A 155 10.83 -14.27 16.53
N ALA A 156 11.87 -15.06 16.72
CA ALA A 156 12.99 -14.71 17.57
C ALA A 156 13.75 -13.50 17.01
N GLY A 157 13.84 -12.43 17.79
CA GLY A 157 14.70 -11.27 17.47
C GLY A 157 13.98 -10.08 16.86
N GLY A 158 12.75 -10.20 16.36
CA GLY A 158 12.09 -9.13 15.59
C GLY A 158 12.40 -9.22 14.10
N GLY A 159 12.10 -8.15 13.35
CA GLY A 159 12.35 -8.11 11.91
C GLY A 159 11.67 -6.92 11.24
N ALA A 160 11.60 -6.95 9.93
CA ALA A 160 10.97 -5.92 9.11
C ALA A 160 9.93 -6.51 8.14
N ILE A 161 8.96 -5.68 7.75
CA ILE A 161 8.09 -5.91 6.60
C ILE A 161 8.25 -4.72 5.67
N TRP A 162 8.41 -5.00 4.39
CA TRP A 162 8.58 -3.98 3.37
C TRP A 162 7.39 -3.92 2.43
N LEU A 163 7.01 -2.71 2.08
CA LEU A 163 6.04 -2.37 1.05
C LEU A 163 6.76 -1.72 -0.11
N SER A 164 6.39 -2.06 -1.32
CA SER A 164 6.92 -1.43 -2.53
C SER A 164 5.86 -1.36 -3.61
N VAL A 165 6.08 -0.48 -4.57
CA VAL A 165 5.34 -0.50 -5.82
C VAL A 165 5.91 -1.62 -6.68
N GLY A 166 5.07 -2.57 -7.05
CA GLY A 166 5.45 -3.70 -7.89
C GLY A 166 4.65 -3.74 -9.19
N ILE A 167 5.25 -4.39 -10.18
CA ILE A 167 4.62 -4.70 -11.46
C ILE A 167 4.52 -6.21 -11.53
N ARG A 168 3.39 -6.70 -12.01
CA ARG A 168 3.23 -8.12 -12.30
C ARG A 168 3.66 -8.41 -13.73
N ASP A 169 4.47 -9.43 -13.88
CA ASP A 169 4.83 -10.04 -15.15
C ASP A 169 4.35 -11.52 -15.22
N GLU A 170 4.74 -12.24 -16.26
CA GLU A 170 4.35 -13.64 -16.47
C GLU A 170 4.92 -14.59 -15.40
N ASP A 171 6.04 -14.23 -14.77
CA ASP A 171 6.75 -15.01 -13.75
C ASP A 171 6.31 -14.67 -12.31
N GLY A 172 5.48 -13.65 -12.13
CA GLY A 172 4.97 -13.21 -10.82
C GLY A 172 5.12 -11.71 -10.56
N TRP A 173 5.43 -11.34 -9.31
CA TRP A 173 5.65 -9.94 -8.93
C TRP A 173 7.11 -9.55 -9.09
N SER A 174 7.34 -8.47 -9.82
CA SER A 174 8.66 -7.88 -10.06
C SER A 174 8.73 -6.52 -9.36
N PHE A 175 9.81 -6.31 -8.61
CA PHE A 175 10.09 -5.05 -7.92
C PHE A 175 11.31 -4.41 -8.55
N SER A 176 11.16 -3.18 -9.08
CA SER A 176 12.32 -2.43 -9.54
C SER A 176 13.24 -2.11 -8.36
N PRO A 177 14.57 -2.21 -8.52
CA PRO A 177 15.52 -1.80 -7.49
C PRO A 177 15.37 -0.34 -7.05
N ASP A 178 14.97 0.52 -7.99
CA ASP A 178 14.76 1.96 -7.76
C ASP A 178 13.32 2.30 -7.36
N ALA A 179 12.44 1.29 -7.19
CA ALA A 179 11.06 1.55 -6.79
C ALA A 179 11.03 2.09 -5.35
N PRO A 180 10.25 3.15 -5.11
CA PRO A 180 10.11 3.65 -3.75
C PRO A 180 9.56 2.55 -2.86
N SER A 181 10.11 2.44 -1.66
CA SER A 181 9.70 1.45 -0.68
C SER A 181 9.52 2.10 0.68
N ARG A 182 8.60 1.56 1.46
CA ARG A 182 8.41 1.90 2.86
C ARG A 182 8.22 0.62 3.64
N GLY A 183 8.64 0.63 4.88
CA GLY A 183 8.52 -0.56 5.70
C GLY A 183 8.16 -0.24 7.13
N ILE A 184 8.12 -1.30 7.90
CA ILE A 184 8.08 -1.24 9.35
C ILE A 184 9.12 -2.20 9.90
N SER A 185 9.72 -1.82 10.99
CA SER A 185 10.48 -2.72 11.85
C SER A 185 9.66 -3.03 13.09
N MET A 186 9.71 -4.25 13.56
CA MET A 186 9.05 -4.65 14.80
C MET A 186 10.03 -5.40 15.68
N SER A 187 10.15 -4.96 16.93
CA SER A 187 10.91 -5.67 17.97
C SER A 187 10.16 -6.91 18.44
N ARG A 188 10.87 -7.86 19.06
CA ARG A 188 10.25 -9.05 19.67
C ARG A 188 9.15 -8.74 20.70
N TYR A 189 9.17 -7.55 21.28
CA TYR A 189 8.16 -7.08 22.23
C TYR A 189 6.98 -6.38 21.58
N GLY A 190 6.95 -6.31 20.24
CA GLY A 190 5.88 -5.72 19.46
C GLY A 190 5.95 -4.19 19.34
N ALA A 191 7.09 -3.56 19.66
CA ALA A 191 7.29 -2.15 19.35
C ALA A 191 7.48 -1.98 17.85
N ILE A 192 6.64 -1.14 17.21
CA ILE A 192 6.63 -0.90 15.77
C ILE A 192 7.32 0.43 15.51
N THR A 193 8.26 0.44 14.56
CA THR A 193 8.96 1.63 14.07
C THR A 193 8.78 1.71 12.55
N PRO A 194 8.19 2.80 12.02
CA PRO A 194 8.13 3.03 10.58
C PRO A 194 9.54 3.18 9.99
N LEU A 195 9.71 2.68 8.77
CA LEU A 195 10.94 2.79 7.97
C LEU A 195 10.57 3.49 6.66
N ASP A 196 11.30 4.55 6.33
CA ASP A 196 10.94 5.41 5.20
C ASP A 196 11.65 5.04 3.90
N ASP A 197 12.73 4.28 3.95
CA ASP A 197 13.45 3.86 2.76
C ASP A 197 14.12 2.49 2.94
N TRP A 198 14.30 1.77 1.84
CA TRP A 198 15.10 0.57 1.76
C TRP A 198 16.58 1.00 1.56
N GLU A 199 17.21 1.54 2.54
CA GLU A 199 18.67 1.47 2.62
C GLU A 199 18.99 0.16 3.34
N GLY A 200 19.55 -0.80 2.58
CA GLY A 200 19.79 -2.16 3.04
C GLY A 200 20.31 -2.22 4.47
N VAL A 201 19.40 -2.43 5.39
CA VAL A 201 19.71 -2.70 6.79
C VAL A 201 20.08 -4.18 6.86
N PHE A 202 21.36 -4.45 6.79
CA PHE A 202 21.95 -5.75 7.12
C PHE A 202 22.68 -5.69 8.45
#